data_feb30b56cef798995bd51f0a8ea13f54
#
_entry.id   feb30b56cef798995bd51f0a8ea13f54
#
_cell.length_a   1.000
_cell.length_b   1.000
_cell.length_c   1.000
_cell.angle_alpha   90.00
_cell.angle_beta   90.00
_cell.angle_gamma   90.00
#
_symmetry.space_group_name_H-M   'P 1'
#
loop_
_entity.id
_entity.type
_entity.pdbx_description
1 polymer ?
#
loop_
_entity_poly.entity_id
_entity_poly.type
_entity_poly.pdbx_seq_one_letter_code
_entity_poly.pdbx_strand_id
1 'polypeptide(L)'
;MNEIAQAAGISRPGLYLYFSSKEEVFRAAIVQFADGLLEEISRGLHSQQTIEEQVRYAFEVWTVQRFELTLNSPEAKEISDSSYEFAQEALDRSYEKLESVLASILKGHVNCSGGNKKTLSTEKKAHILTSAVRGFKLVAKSATELRKLIRDLVVIILAA
;
A
#
# COMPACT_ATOMS: atom_id res chain seq x y z
N MET A 1 -0.10 16.52 21.48
CA MET A 1 -1.21 15.87 22.25
C MET A 1 -2.39 16.80 22.49
N ASN A 2 -2.21 18.09 22.86
CA ASN A 2 -3.35 19.01 23.05
C ASN A 2 -4.17 19.19 21.76
N GLU A 3 -3.52 19.52 20.66
CA GLU A 3 -4.15 19.74 19.35
C GLU A 3 -4.83 18.46 18.83
N ILE A 4 -4.21 17.30 19.05
CA ILE A 4 -4.79 15.99 18.69
C ILE A 4 -6.07 15.73 19.49
N ALA A 5 -6.04 15.95 20.81
CA ALA A 5 -7.22 15.77 21.67
C ALA A 5 -8.35 16.72 21.26
N GLN A 6 -8.02 17.98 20.98
CA GLN A 6 -8.98 18.99 20.51
C GLN A 6 -9.59 18.58 19.16
N ALA A 7 -8.78 18.16 18.19
CA ALA A 7 -9.25 17.70 16.88
C ALA A 7 -10.14 16.45 16.97
N ALA A 8 -9.83 15.55 17.93
CA ALA A 8 -10.63 14.35 18.20
C ALA A 8 -11.88 14.61 19.07
N GLY A 9 -12.10 15.83 19.57
CA GLY A 9 -13.23 16.15 20.43
C GLY A 9 -13.20 15.48 21.81
N ILE A 10 -12.01 15.11 22.31
CA ILE A 10 -11.83 14.48 23.61
C ILE A 10 -10.90 15.29 24.52
N SER A 11 -10.93 15.03 25.82
CA SER A 11 -10.00 15.68 26.74
C SER A 11 -8.58 15.13 26.59
N ARG A 12 -7.57 15.97 26.87
CA ARG A 12 -6.17 15.51 26.88
C ARG A 12 -5.92 14.32 27.82
N PRO A 13 -6.41 14.29 29.08
CA PRO A 13 -6.32 13.09 29.91
C PRO A 13 -7.01 11.88 29.29
N GLY A 14 -8.16 12.06 28.63
CA GLY A 14 -8.84 11.00 27.90
C GLY A 14 -8.00 10.41 26.77
N LEU A 15 -7.28 11.25 26.01
CA LEU A 15 -6.36 10.78 24.97
C LEU A 15 -5.20 9.94 25.55
N TYR A 16 -4.66 10.35 26.71
CA TYR A 16 -3.58 9.62 27.39
C TYR A 16 -4.00 8.26 27.96
N LEU A 17 -5.31 7.97 28.09
CA LEU A 17 -5.78 6.63 28.44
C LEU A 17 -5.57 5.61 27.31
N TYR A 18 -5.49 6.08 26.06
CA TYR A 18 -5.33 5.24 24.86
C TYR A 18 -3.94 5.28 24.27
N PHE A 19 -3.25 6.43 24.36
CA PHE A 19 -1.96 6.65 23.71
C PHE A 19 -0.99 7.36 24.65
N SER A 20 0.16 6.77 24.87
CA SER A 20 1.19 7.33 25.75
C SER A 20 1.95 8.51 25.12
N SER A 21 1.99 8.60 23.78
CA SER A 21 2.71 9.62 23.02
C SER A 21 2.04 9.98 21.69
N LYS A 22 2.50 11.07 21.07
CA LYS A 22 2.03 11.46 19.72
C LYS A 22 2.48 10.47 18.63
N GLU A 23 3.66 9.88 18.82
CA GLU A 23 4.21 8.87 17.92
C GLU A 23 3.34 7.59 17.93
N GLU A 24 2.78 7.24 19.10
CA GLU A 24 1.85 6.12 19.22
C GLU A 24 0.52 6.41 18.51
N VAL A 25 -0.02 7.62 18.66
CA VAL A 25 -1.19 8.06 17.88
C VAL A 25 -0.89 8.00 16.40
N PHE A 26 0.27 8.48 15.98
CA PHE A 26 0.67 8.49 14.57
C PHE A 26 0.78 7.07 14.00
N ARG A 27 1.43 6.14 14.73
CA ARG A 27 1.50 4.73 14.33
C ARG A 27 0.13 4.09 14.20
N ALA A 28 -0.76 4.34 15.16
CA ALA A 28 -2.13 3.84 15.11
C ALA A 28 -2.90 4.40 13.90
N ALA A 29 -2.74 5.68 13.61
CA ALA A 29 -3.35 6.33 12.44
C ALA A 29 -2.84 5.72 11.12
N ILE A 30 -1.54 5.43 10.99
CA ILE A 30 -0.97 4.77 9.82
C ILE A 30 -1.56 3.37 9.63
N VAL A 31 -1.67 2.58 10.70
CA VAL A 31 -2.27 1.23 10.63
C VAL A 31 -3.74 1.32 10.21
N GLN A 32 -4.52 2.18 10.85
CA GLN A 32 -5.94 2.37 10.53
C GLN A 32 -6.14 2.81 9.08
N PHE A 33 -5.30 3.72 8.61
CA PHE A 33 -5.32 4.19 7.22
C PHE A 33 -4.99 3.06 6.24
N ALA A 34 -3.95 2.27 6.51
CA ALA A 34 -3.56 1.14 5.69
C ALA A 34 -4.65 0.06 5.63
N ASP A 35 -5.29 -0.24 6.76
CA ASP A 35 -6.39 -1.20 6.82
C ASP A 35 -7.60 -0.71 5.98
N GLY A 36 -7.92 0.60 6.02
CA GLY A 36 -8.96 1.19 5.17
C GLY A 36 -8.66 1.04 3.67
N LEU A 37 -7.38 1.14 3.26
CA LEU A 37 -6.99 0.90 1.87
C LEU A 37 -7.14 -0.56 1.44
N LEU A 38 -6.79 -1.49 2.32
CA LEU A 38 -6.97 -2.93 2.05
C LEU A 38 -8.45 -3.29 1.90
N GLU A 39 -9.32 -2.66 2.70
CA GLU A 39 -10.77 -2.80 2.55
C GLU A 39 -11.27 -2.22 1.23
N GLU A 40 -10.77 -1.05 0.82
CA GLU A 40 -11.09 -0.44 -0.47
C GLU A 40 -10.65 -1.34 -1.63
N ILE A 41 -9.41 -1.84 -1.58
CA ILE A 41 -8.90 -2.80 -2.56
C ILE A 41 -9.83 -4.01 -2.63
N SER A 42 -10.12 -4.66 -1.50
CA SER A 42 -10.94 -5.86 -1.44
C SER A 42 -12.34 -5.65 -2.04
N ARG A 43 -12.96 -4.51 -1.78
CA ARG A 43 -14.28 -4.16 -2.36
C ARG A 43 -14.21 -3.93 -3.87
N GLY A 44 -13.15 -3.26 -4.35
CA GLY A 44 -13.02 -2.91 -5.76
C GLY A 44 -12.52 -4.04 -6.65
N LEU A 45 -11.91 -5.11 -6.10
CA LEU A 45 -11.44 -6.26 -6.89
C LEU A 45 -12.55 -6.92 -7.70
N HIS A 46 -13.78 -6.95 -7.20
CA HIS A 46 -14.92 -7.58 -7.88
C HIS A 46 -15.30 -6.90 -9.19
N SER A 47 -14.93 -5.64 -9.40
CA SER A 47 -15.17 -4.91 -10.64
C SER A 47 -14.07 -5.11 -11.69
N GLN A 48 -12.97 -5.74 -11.34
CA GLN A 48 -11.83 -5.98 -12.23
C GLN A 48 -11.96 -7.37 -12.88
N GLN A 49 -11.89 -7.42 -14.21
CA GLN A 49 -12.17 -8.63 -14.97
C GLN A 49 -10.95 -9.57 -15.06
N THR A 50 -9.76 -9.00 -15.10
CA THR A 50 -8.50 -9.74 -15.26
C THR A 50 -7.60 -9.61 -14.02
N ILE A 51 -6.72 -10.56 -13.83
CA ILE A 51 -5.72 -10.52 -12.76
C ILE A 51 -4.77 -9.34 -12.93
N GLU A 52 -4.42 -9.00 -14.17
CA GLU A 52 -3.62 -7.80 -14.45
C GLU A 52 -4.34 -6.53 -13.95
N GLU A 53 -5.63 -6.39 -14.24
CA GLU A 53 -6.44 -5.27 -13.76
C GLU A 53 -6.56 -5.25 -12.25
N GLN A 54 -6.74 -6.41 -11.62
CA GLN A 54 -6.81 -6.53 -10.15
C GLN A 54 -5.51 -6.09 -9.47
N VAL A 55 -4.35 -6.53 -9.96
CA VAL A 55 -3.06 -6.13 -9.42
C VAL A 55 -2.80 -4.64 -9.64
N ARG A 56 -3.10 -4.13 -10.82
CA ARG A 56 -2.96 -2.69 -11.13
C ARG A 56 -3.88 -1.83 -10.27
N TYR A 57 -5.12 -2.24 -10.08
CA TYR A 57 -6.08 -1.57 -9.21
C TYR A 57 -5.59 -1.53 -7.75
N ALA A 58 -5.06 -2.65 -7.23
CA ALA A 58 -4.50 -2.69 -5.90
C ALA A 58 -3.37 -1.66 -5.73
N PHE A 59 -2.47 -1.51 -6.71
CA PHE A 59 -1.42 -0.49 -6.65
C PHE A 59 -1.93 0.93 -6.93
N GLU A 60 -2.98 1.11 -7.72
CA GLU A 60 -3.62 2.41 -7.90
C GLU A 60 -4.13 2.93 -6.54
N VAL A 61 -4.89 2.11 -5.81
CA VAL A 61 -5.41 2.46 -4.49
C VAL A 61 -4.30 2.57 -3.45
N TRP A 62 -3.35 1.63 -3.42
CA TRP A 62 -2.32 1.61 -2.38
C TRP A 62 -1.22 2.65 -2.55
N THR A 63 -0.79 2.90 -3.79
CA THR A 63 0.43 3.67 -4.05
C THR A 63 0.18 4.93 -4.86
N VAL A 64 -0.48 4.82 -6.02
CA VAL A 64 -0.47 5.90 -7.02
C VAL A 64 -1.22 7.13 -6.55
N GLN A 65 -2.43 6.95 -6.02
CA GLN A 65 -3.25 8.07 -5.51
C GLN A 65 -2.51 8.87 -4.42
N ARG A 66 -1.78 8.19 -3.54
CA ARG A 66 -0.99 8.86 -2.49
C ARG A 66 0.27 9.52 -3.01
N PHE A 67 0.95 8.88 -3.95
CA PHE A 67 2.09 9.49 -4.62
C PHE A 67 1.68 10.78 -5.32
N GLU A 68 0.53 10.79 -5.98
CA GLU A 68 -0.02 11.99 -6.61
C GLU A 68 -0.33 13.11 -5.59
N LEU A 69 -0.87 12.74 -4.42
CA LEU A 69 -1.07 13.69 -3.32
C LEU A 69 0.24 14.29 -2.82
N THR A 70 1.30 13.47 -2.65
CA THR A 70 2.61 13.98 -2.19
C THR A 70 3.29 14.90 -3.20
N LEU A 71 3.00 14.76 -4.49
CA LEU A 71 3.51 15.67 -5.52
C LEU A 71 2.82 17.04 -5.49
N ASN A 72 1.58 17.11 -5.01
CA ASN A 72 0.73 18.29 -5.08
C ASN A 72 0.55 18.99 -3.73
N SER A 73 0.95 18.39 -2.61
CA SER A 73 0.81 18.93 -1.26
C SER A 73 2.09 18.73 -0.45
N PRO A 74 2.74 19.83 -0.01
CA PRO A 74 3.87 19.77 0.92
C PRO A 74 3.52 19.05 2.22
N GLU A 75 2.31 19.24 2.74
CA GLU A 75 1.83 18.62 3.97
C GLU A 75 1.69 17.09 3.80
N ALA A 76 1.15 16.63 2.66
CA ALA A 76 1.07 15.20 2.36
C ALA A 76 2.47 14.59 2.22
N LYS A 77 3.43 15.32 1.68
CA LYS A 77 4.82 14.91 1.60
C LYS A 77 5.44 14.80 3.00
N GLU A 78 5.26 15.79 3.85
CA GLU A 78 5.76 15.78 5.24
C GLU A 78 5.19 14.58 6.02
N ILE A 79 3.89 14.29 5.89
CA ILE A 79 3.25 13.12 6.51
C ILE A 79 3.88 11.83 5.98
N SER A 80 4.12 11.74 4.68
CA SER A 80 4.77 10.57 4.06
C SER A 80 6.18 10.35 4.60
N ASP A 81 6.99 11.41 4.67
CA ASP A 81 8.37 11.37 5.16
C ASP A 81 8.40 11.01 6.66
N SER A 82 7.53 11.61 7.47
CA SER A 82 7.40 11.30 8.91
C SER A 82 6.92 9.87 9.16
N SER A 83 6.15 9.28 8.24
CA SER A 83 5.71 7.88 8.35
C SER A 83 6.88 6.92 8.29
N TYR A 84 7.88 7.20 7.46
CA TYR A 84 9.10 6.39 7.42
C TYR A 84 9.97 6.55 8.67
N GLU A 85 9.98 7.71 9.30
CA GLU A 85 10.78 7.96 10.50
C GLU A 85 10.17 7.32 11.76
N PHE A 86 8.85 7.51 11.96
CA PHE A 86 8.19 7.16 13.24
C PHE A 86 7.33 5.89 13.19
N ALA A 87 7.02 5.37 12.02
CA ALA A 87 6.09 4.26 11.86
C ALA A 87 6.61 3.15 10.92
N GLN A 88 7.93 3.04 10.74
CA GLN A 88 8.56 2.07 9.84
C GLN A 88 8.01 0.64 10.03
N GLU A 89 8.00 0.15 11.26
CA GLU A 89 7.50 -1.19 11.58
C GLU A 89 6.01 -1.35 11.24
N ALA A 90 5.19 -0.34 11.51
CA ALA A 90 3.77 -0.34 11.17
C ALA A 90 3.56 -0.34 9.65
N LEU A 91 4.38 0.42 8.91
CA LEU A 91 4.38 0.41 7.45
C LEU A 91 4.78 -0.95 6.88
N ASP A 92 5.85 -1.55 7.40
CA ASP A 92 6.33 -2.85 6.91
C ASP A 92 5.27 -3.94 7.13
N ARG A 93 4.62 -4.00 8.29
CA ARG A 93 3.48 -4.90 8.55
C ARG A 93 2.30 -4.62 7.61
N SER A 94 2.05 -3.36 7.27
CA SER A 94 0.99 -3.00 6.33
C SER A 94 1.31 -3.46 4.91
N TYR A 95 2.58 -3.39 4.50
CA TYR A 95 3.04 -3.95 3.23
C TYR A 95 2.95 -5.48 3.19
N GLU A 96 3.23 -6.19 4.29
CA GLU A 96 3.03 -7.64 4.40
C GLU A 96 1.56 -8.03 4.18
N LYS A 97 0.62 -7.25 4.72
CA LYS A 97 -0.81 -7.44 4.46
C LYS A 97 -1.14 -7.24 2.97
N LEU A 98 -0.61 -6.19 2.33
CA LEU A 98 -0.76 -5.97 0.90
C LEU A 98 -0.19 -7.14 0.07
N GLU A 99 0.99 -7.64 0.43
CA GLU A 99 1.60 -8.80 -0.23
C GLU A 99 0.71 -10.03 -0.14
N SER A 100 0.06 -10.25 1.01
CA SER A 100 -0.90 -11.34 1.19
C SER A 100 -2.12 -11.21 0.27
N VAL A 101 -2.64 -10.00 0.08
CA VAL A 101 -3.74 -9.71 -0.87
C VAL A 101 -3.28 -9.97 -2.31
N LEU A 102 -2.11 -9.45 -2.70
CA LEU A 102 -1.54 -9.67 -4.04
C LEU A 102 -1.27 -11.14 -4.33
N ALA A 103 -0.73 -11.89 -3.36
CA ALA A 103 -0.53 -13.32 -3.48
C ALA A 103 -1.85 -14.07 -3.71
N SER A 104 -2.93 -13.67 -3.03
CA SER A 104 -4.27 -14.24 -3.24
C SER A 104 -4.80 -13.97 -4.64
N ILE A 105 -4.63 -12.75 -5.16
CA ILE A 105 -4.99 -12.40 -6.54
C ILE A 105 -4.21 -13.28 -7.54
N LEU A 106 -2.89 -13.41 -7.35
CA LEU A 106 -2.02 -14.17 -8.23
C LEU A 106 -2.29 -15.68 -8.22
N LYS A 107 -2.80 -16.25 -7.11
CA LYS A 107 -3.21 -17.66 -7.05
C LYS A 107 -4.32 -18.00 -8.05
N GLY A 108 -5.20 -17.06 -8.33
CA GLY A 108 -6.21 -17.21 -9.38
C GLY A 108 -5.62 -17.43 -10.78
N HIS A 109 -4.41 -16.92 -11.05
CA HIS A 109 -3.72 -17.05 -12.34
C HIS A 109 -3.06 -18.41 -12.55
N VAL A 110 -2.46 -19.00 -11.50
CA VAL A 110 -1.71 -20.27 -11.59
C VAL A 110 -2.62 -21.43 -11.98
N ASN A 111 -3.88 -21.39 -11.60
CA ASN A 111 -4.86 -22.43 -11.93
C ASN A 111 -5.24 -22.49 -13.42
N CYS A 112 -4.89 -21.46 -14.20
CA CYS A 112 -5.19 -21.37 -15.63
C CYS A 112 -4.01 -21.78 -16.55
N SER A 113 -2.80 -21.93 -15.99
CA SER A 113 -1.57 -22.20 -16.77
C SER A 113 -0.98 -23.53 -16.36
N GLY A 114 -1.54 -24.62 -16.89
CA GLY A 114 -0.97 -25.97 -16.76
C GLY A 114 0.36 -26.07 -17.47
N GLY A 115 1.47 -25.95 -16.78
CA GLY A 115 2.79 -26.11 -17.36
C GLY A 115 3.90 -26.19 -16.32
N ASN A 116 4.73 -27.23 -16.45
CA ASN A 116 5.85 -27.60 -15.60
C ASN A 116 7.08 -26.66 -15.80
N LYS A 117 6.90 -25.34 -15.65
CA LYS A 117 7.99 -24.37 -15.62
C LYS A 117 8.33 -24.06 -14.15
N LYS A 118 9.62 -23.83 -13.87
CA LYS A 118 10.10 -23.24 -12.62
C LYS A 118 9.53 -21.80 -12.48
N THR A 119 8.23 -21.69 -12.21
CA THR A 119 7.56 -20.43 -11.97
C THR A 119 7.83 -19.99 -10.53
N LEU A 120 8.05 -18.69 -10.34
CA LEU A 120 8.12 -18.10 -9.00
C LEU A 120 6.81 -18.34 -8.23
N SER A 121 6.89 -18.62 -6.93
CA SER A 121 5.69 -18.72 -6.10
C SER A 121 4.92 -17.38 -6.09
N THR A 122 3.62 -17.45 -5.87
CA THR A 122 2.76 -16.25 -5.80
C THR A 122 3.21 -15.28 -4.73
N GLU A 123 3.71 -15.78 -3.60
CA GLU A 123 4.27 -15.00 -2.51
C GLU A 123 5.53 -14.24 -2.96
N LYS A 124 6.44 -14.92 -3.68
CA LYS A 124 7.62 -14.28 -4.25
C LYS A 124 7.27 -13.22 -5.30
N LYS A 125 6.30 -13.52 -6.16
CA LYS A 125 5.80 -12.55 -7.15
C LYS A 125 5.21 -11.32 -6.45
N ALA A 126 4.39 -11.50 -5.41
CA ALA A 126 3.82 -10.41 -4.63
C ALA A 126 4.90 -9.56 -3.96
N HIS A 127 5.90 -10.19 -3.35
CA HIS A 127 7.02 -9.49 -2.72
C HIS A 127 7.85 -8.69 -3.73
N ILE A 128 8.16 -9.25 -4.90
CA ILE A 128 8.89 -8.55 -5.96
C ILE A 128 8.08 -7.34 -6.45
N LEU A 129 6.78 -7.51 -6.70
CA LEU A 129 5.87 -6.44 -7.10
C LEU A 129 5.90 -5.29 -6.10
N THR A 130 5.70 -5.60 -4.82
CA THR A 130 5.65 -4.61 -3.74
C THR A 130 6.98 -3.88 -3.59
N SER A 131 8.10 -4.62 -3.56
CA SER A 131 9.45 -4.06 -3.43
C SER A 131 9.81 -3.16 -4.60
N ALA A 132 9.51 -3.59 -5.83
CA ALA A 132 9.79 -2.79 -7.03
C ALA A 132 8.94 -1.51 -7.06
N VAL A 133 7.65 -1.57 -6.72
CA VAL A 133 6.76 -0.41 -6.68
C VAL A 133 7.19 0.59 -5.60
N ARG A 134 7.68 0.11 -4.44
CA ARG A 134 8.31 0.98 -3.42
C ARG A 134 9.51 1.75 -4.02
N GLY A 135 10.37 1.07 -4.78
CA GLY A 135 11.50 1.69 -5.47
C GLY A 135 11.08 2.67 -6.56
N PHE A 136 10.04 2.37 -7.33
CA PHE A 136 9.54 3.26 -8.39
C PHE A 136 9.08 4.62 -7.86
N LYS A 137 8.54 4.69 -6.65
CA LYS A 137 8.17 5.96 -6.00
C LYS A 137 9.36 6.91 -5.83
N LEU A 138 10.58 6.39 -5.73
CA LEU A 138 11.79 7.20 -5.55
C LEU A 138 12.29 7.82 -6.86
N VAL A 139 11.91 7.25 -8.00
CA VAL A 139 12.43 7.66 -9.32
C VAL A 139 11.37 8.27 -10.22
N ALA A 140 10.09 7.92 -10.05
CA ALA A 140 9.00 8.45 -10.86
C ALA A 140 8.80 9.95 -10.60
N LYS A 141 8.63 10.72 -11.68
CA LYS A 141 8.44 12.18 -11.64
C LYS A 141 6.96 12.57 -11.72
N SER A 142 6.08 11.62 -12.03
CA SER A 142 4.64 11.85 -12.14
C SER A 142 3.86 10.57 -11.88
N ALA A 143 2.58 10.72 -11.50
CA ALA A 143 1.67 9.59 -11.34
C ALA A 143 1.49 8.80 -12.66
N THR A 144 1.52 9.48 -13.80
CA THR A 144 1.45 8.83 -15.12
C THR A 144 2.66 7.92 -15.38
N GLU A 145 3.86 8.38 -15.03
CA GLU A 145 5.08 7.59 -15.14
C GLU A 145 5.04 6.40 -14.18
N LEU A 146 4.62 6.61 -12.93
CA LEU A 146 4.47 5.54 -11.95
C LEU A 146 3.47 4.47 -12.41
N ARG A 147 2.31 4.87 -12.95
CA ARG A 147 1.33 3.93 -13.54
C ARG A 147 1.91 3.12 -14.68
N LYS A 148 2.75 3.74 -15.54
CA LYS A 148 3.42 3.03 -16.63
C LYS A 148 4.41 1.99 -16.11
N LEU A 149 5.27 2.36 -15.16
CA LEU A 149 6.24 1.44 -14.55
C LEU A 149 5.54 0.26 -13.87
N ILE A 150 4.45 0.51 -13.14
CA ILE A 150 3.65 -0.55 -12.49
C ILE A 150 3.06 -1.49 -13.54
N ARG A 151 2.45 -0.96 -14.61
CA ARG A 151 1.88 -1.78 -15.68
C ARG A 151 2.92 -2.67 -16.33
N ASP A 152 4.08 -2.12 -16.70
CA ASP A 152 5.14 -2.86 -17.36
C ASP A 152 5.69 -3.98 -16.42
N LEU A 153 5.85 -3.68 -15.13
CA LEU A 153 6.25 -4.67 -14.14
C LEU A 153 5.21 -5.81 -13.98
N VAL A 154 3.93 -5.47 -13.92
CA VAL A 154 2.85 -6.47 -13.78
C VAL A 154 2.85 -7.43 -14.98
N VAL A 155 2.99 -6.92 -16.20
CA VAL A 155 3.10 -7.75 -17.41
C VAL A 155 4.29 -8.73 -17.30
N ILE A 156 5.46 -8.25 -16.89
CA ILE A 156 6.66 -9.09 -16.72
C ILE A 156 6.42 -10.19 -15.66
N ILE A 157 5.85 -9.84 -14.53
CA ILE A 157 5.63 -10.78 -13.41
C ILE A 157 4.55 -11.82 -13.75
N LEU A 158 3.53 -11.46 -14.51
CA LEU A 158 2.50 -12.41 -14.94
C LEU A 158 3.01 -13.39 -16.02
N ALA A 159 4.00 -12.97 -16.82
CA ALA A 159 4.63 -13.82 -17.82
C ALA A 159 5.71 -14.78 -17.25
N ALA A 160 6.23 -14.51 -16.05
CA ALA A 160 7.24 -15.30 -15.34
C ALA A 160 6.61 -16.47 -14.57
#